data_b3c87b0afe573937f2c0c520723be5af
#
_entry.id   b3c87b0afe573937f2c0c520723be5af
#
_cell.length_a   1.000
_cell.length_b   1.000
_cell.length_c   1.000
_cell.angle_alpha   90.00
_cell.angle_beta   90.00
_cell.angle_gamma   90.00
#
_symmetry.space_group_name_H-M   'P 1'
#
loop_
_entity.id
_entity.type
_entity.pdbx_description
1 polymer ?
#
loop_
_entity_poly.entity_id
_entity_poly.type
_entity_poly.pdbx_seq_one_letter_code
_entity_poly.pdbx_strand_id
1 'polypeptide(L)'
;VMRLVGSEMCIRDSDKGKLVYDIAAAARNKIGEILDLIEKDVFRFCWIIDFPMYEQDRDTGKIDFSHNPFSMPQGGLEALENSDPLDVLGYQYDIVCNGIELSSGAIRNHIPEIMYKAFEISGYAKKQVQDKFGGMINAFSYGVPPHGGIAPGIDRIVMLLAQEKNIREVILFPMNQQAQDLMMLAPAEVDDKTLDELSLK
;
A
#
# COMPACT_ATOMS: atom_id res chain seq x y z
N VAL A 1 -29.48 -9.84 18.94
CA VAL A 1 -28.06 -9.98 19.30
C VAL A 1 -27.77 -11.45 19.45
N MET A 2 -27.19 -12.08 18.44
CA MET A 2 -26.63 -13.42 18.60
C MET A 2 -25.48 -13.34 19.60
N ARG A 3 -25.65 -13.98 20.74
CA ARG A 3 -24.61 -14.17 21.73
C ARG A 3 -23.64 -15.18 21.14
N LEU A 4 -22.49 -14.71 20.64
CA LEU A 4 -21.40 -15.57 20.22
C LEU A 4 -20.90 -16.36 21.42
N VAL A 5 -20.92 -17.67 21.33
CA VAL A 5 -20.59 -18.59 22.41
C VAL A 5 -19.08 -18.66 22.58
N GLY A 6 -18.60 -18.74 23.79
CA GLY A 6 -17.24 -18.56 24.31
C GLY A 6 -16.03 -19.11 23.54
N SER A 7 -16.17 -19.96 22.53
CA SER A 7 -15.05 -20.43 21.70
C SER A 7 -14.52 -19.38 20.71
N GLU A 8 -15.37 -18.48 20.24
CA GLU A 8 -14.97 -17.42 19.29
C GLU A 8 -14.32 -16.22 19.96
N MET A 9 -14.66 -15.96 21.22
CA MET A 9 -13.98 -14.97 22.03
C MET A 9 -12.52 -15.39 22.31
N CYS A 10 -12.27 -16.69 22.51
CA CYS A 10 -10.91 -17.21 22.71
C CYS A 10 -10.02 -17.09 21.46
N ILE A 11 -10.58 -17.19 20.27
CA ILE A 11 -9.81 -16.98 19.01
C ILE A 11 -9.45 -15.50 18.82
N ARG A 12 -10.30 -14.57 19.27
CA ARG A 12 -10.00 -13.12 19.23
C ARG A 12 -8.93 -12.71 20.21
N ASP A 13 -8.85 -13.36 21.37
CA ASP A 13 -7.93 -13.00 22.44
C ASP A 13 -6.57 -13.71 22.33
N SER A 14 -6.44 -14.69 21.46
CA SER A 14 -5.25 -15.58 21.44
C SER A 14 -4.16 -15.16 20.48
N ASP A 15 -4.39 -14.20 19.58
CA ASP A 15 -3.35 -13.74 18.66
C ASP A 15 -3.35 -12.20 18.55
N LYS A 16 -2.15 -11.62 18.68
CA LYS A 16 -1.92 -10.19 18.48
C LYS A 16 -1.18 -10.00 17.16
N GLY A 17 -1.76 -9.30 16.22
CA GLY A 17 -1.09 -8.89 15.01
C GLY A 17 -1.85 -9.18 13.71
N LYS A 18 -1.14 -9.12 12.60
CA LYS A 18 -1.69 -9.19 11.23
C LYS A 18 -2.55 -10.44 10.99
N LEU A 19 -2.18 -11.58 11.56
CA LEU A 19 -2.92 -12.84 11.40
C LEU A 19 -4.36 -12.74 11.91
N VAL A 20 -4.61 -11.99 12.99
CA VAL A 20 -5.99 -11.78 13.51
C VAL A 20 -6.84 -11.03 12.50
N TYR A 21 -6.29 -10.01 11.86
CA TYR A 21 -7.01 -9.23 10.84
C TYR A 21 -7.31 -10.07 9.60
N ASP A 22 -6.36 -10.89 9.16
CA ASP A 22 -6.52 -11.78 8.00
C ASP A 22 -7.61 -12.84 8.27
N ILE A 23 -7.61 -13.46 9.47
CA ILE A 23 -8.63 -14.41 9.89
C ILE A 23 -10.01 -13.72 9.99
N ALA A 24 -10.09 -12.55 10.60
CA ALA A 24 -11.33 -11.81 10.74
C ALA A 24 -11.90 -11.40 9.37
N ALA A 25 -11.06 -10.96 8.44
CA ALA A 25 -11.46 -10.62 7.08
C ALA A 25 -11.97 -11.84 6.32
N ALA A 26 -11.25 -12.96 6.38
CA ALA A 26 -11.65 -14.21 5.75
C ALA A 26 -12.97 -14.74 6.34
N ALA A 27 -13.13 -14.73 7.66
CA ALA A 27 -14.34 -15.15 8.35
C ALA A 27 -15.54 -14.26 7.97
N ARG A 28 -15.36 -12.93 7.96
CA ARG A 28 -16.41 -11.98 7.54
C ARG A 28 -16.89 -12.29 6.12
N ASN A 29 -15.98 -12.45 5.19
CA ASN A 29 -16.32 -12.73 3.79
C ASN A 29 -17.04 -14.08 3.67
N LYS A 30 -16.52 -15.11 4.33
CA LYS A 30 -17.12 -16.47 4.30
C LYS A 30 -18.52 -16.52 4.89
N ILE A 31 -18.74 -15.84 6.00
CA ILE A 31 -20.05 -15.71 6.64
C ILE A 31 -21.02 -14.94 5.72
N GLY A 32 -20.56 -13.85 5.12
CA GLY A 32 -21.34 -13.07 4.15
C GLY A 32 -21.81 -13.89 2.96
N GLU A 33 -20.93 -14.74 2.42
CA GLU A 33 -21.26 -15.69 1.34
C GLU A 33 -22.28 -16.75 1.78
N ILE A 34 -22.03 -17.42 2.91
CA ILE A 34 -22.89 -18.52 3.42
C ILE A 34 -24.32 -18.02 3.72
N LEU A 35 -24.41 -16.81 4.26
CA LEU A 35 -25.71 -16.24 4.61
C LEU A 35 -26.36 -15.42 3.50
N ASP A 36 -25.76 -15.37 2.30
CA ASP A 36 -26.20 -14.58 1.14
C ASP A 36 -26.45 -13.09 1.50
N LEU A 37 -25.54 -12.52 2.32
CA LEU A 37 -25.62 -11.12 2.78
C LEU A 37 -24.86 -10.16 1.85
N ILE A 38 -24.09 -10.67 0.90
CA ILE A 38 -23.33 -9.85 -0.04
C ILE A 38 -24.29 -9.37 -1.13
N GLU A 39 -24.46 -8.06 -1.21
CA GLU A 39 -25.30 -7.44 -2.24
C GLU A 39 -24.70 -7.71 -3.63
N LYS A 40 -25.58 -7.97 -4.60
CA LYS A 40 -25.21 -8.23 -6.00
C LYS A 40 -25.65 -7.06 -6.88
N ASP A 41 -24.94 -6.85 -7.98
CA ASP A 41 -25.28 -5.82 -8.99
C ASP A 41 -25.32 -4.38 -8.45
N VAL A 42 -24.53 -4.09 -7.42
CA VAL A 42 -24.38 -2.76 -6.83
C VAL A 42 -22.91 -2.41 -6.63
N PHE A 43 -22.61 -1.11 -6.67
CA PHE A 43 -21.30 -0.59 -6.33
C PHE A 43 -21.37 0.09 -4.95
N ARG A 44 -20.64 -0.47 -3.98
CA ARG A 44 -20.55 0.05 -2.62
C ARG A 44 -19.13 0.55 -2.36
N PHE A 45 -19.02 1.84 -2.09
CA PHE A 45 -17.74 2.51 -1.85
C PHE A 45 -17.49 2.74 -0.37
N CYS A 46 -16.24 2.63 0.04
CA CYS A 46 -15.77 3.12 1.32
C CYS A 46 -14.36 3.70 1.21
N TRP A 47 -14.03 4.60 2.13
CA TRP A 47 -12.68 5.07 2.34
C TRP A 47 -12.02 4.26 3.44
N ILE A 48 -10.80 3.84 3.20
CA ILE A 48 -9.88 3.36 4.24
C ILE A 48 -8.91 4.50 4.51
N ILE A 49 -8.79 4.91 5.75
CA ILE A 49 -7.95 6.03 6.19
C ILE A 49 -7.13 5.63 7.40
N ASP A 50 -6.25 6.52 7.84
CA ASP A 50 -5.45 6.35 9.07
C ASP A 50 -4.56 5.09 9.03
N PHE A 51 -3.83 4.95 7.92
CA PHE A 51 -2.84 3.89 7.78
C PHE A 51 -1.68 4.07 8.76
N PRO A 52 -1.16 2.98 9.36
CA PRO A 52 0.09 3.06 10.09
C PRO A 52 1.21 3.53 9.17
N MET A 53 2.05 4.45 9.64
CA MET A 53 3.19 4.94 8.86
C MET A 53 4.32 3.92 8.80
N TYR A 54 4.49 3.14 9.86
CA TYR A 54 5.54 2.14 10.00
C TYR A 54 4.97 0.78 10.35
N GLU A 55 5.71 -0.25 10.01
CA GLU A 55 5.49 -1.62 10.47
C GLU A 55 6.81 -2.22 10.94
N GLN A 56 6.73 -3.23 11.79
CA GLN A 56 7.89 -3.97 12.22
C GLN A 56 8.03 -5.23 11.38
N ASP A 57 9.18 -5.36 10.70
CA ASP A 57 9.54 -6.58 9.99
C ASP A 57 9.65 -7.75 10.99
N ARG A 58 8.97 -8.84 10.69
CA ARG A 58 8.83 -9.98 11.61
C ARG A 58 10.11 -10.79 11.78
N ASP A 59 10.93 -10.82 10.75
CA ASP A 59 12.13 -11.65 10.72
C ASP A 59 13.32 -10.91 11.30
N THR A 60 13.43 -9.62 10.99
CA THR A 60 14.58 -8.79 11.42
C THR A 60 14.29 -7.92 12.63
N GLY A 61 13.02 -7.72 12.99
CA GLY A 61 12.58 -6.78 14.03
C GLY A 61 12.79 -5.30 13.71
N LYS A 62 13.21 -4.97 12.49
CA LYS A 62 13.43 -3.59 12.06
C LYS A 62 12.11 -2.88 11.79
N ILE A 63 12.11 -1.58 12.08
CA ILE A 63 11.02 -0.69 11.71
C ILE A 63 11.25 -0.21 10.28
N ASP A 64 10.24 -0.37 9.42
CA ASP A 64 10.24 0.13 8.05
C ASP A 64 8.89 0.79 7.74
N PHE A 65 8.81 1.49 6.63
CA PHE A 65 7.54 2.08 6.17
C PHE A 65 6.55 0.98 5.78
N SER A 66 5.30 1.13 6.25
CA SER A 66 4.26 0.13 5.93
C SER A 66 3.80 0.22 4.47
N HIS A 67 3.70 1.43 3.92
CA HIS A 67 3.22 1.69 2.55
C HIS A 67 4.05 2.75 1.84
N ASN A 68 3.67 4.03 1.96
CA ASN A 68 4.29 5.12 1.20
C ASN A 68 5.16 6.00 2.12
N PRO A 69 6.51 5.96 1.94
CA PRO A 69 7.43 6.73 2.78
C PRO A 69 7.29 8.25 2.63
N PHE A 70 6.64 8.71 1.57
CA PHE A 70 6.45 10.13 1.29
C PHE A 70 5.12 10.69 1.80
N SER A 71 4.40 9.94 2.62
CA SER A 71 3.18 10.41 3.27
C SER A 71 3.50 11.34 4.42
N MET A 72 2.65 12.33 4.65
CA MET A 72 2.75 13.20 5.81
C MET A 72 2.31 12.42 7.06
N PRO A 73 3.14 12.33 8.10
CA PRO A 73 2.74 11.76 9.38
C PRO A 73 1.69 12.64 10.07
N GLN A 74 0.70 12.03 10.68
CA GLN A 74 -0.24 12.72 11.55
C GLN A 74 0.52 13.22 12.80
N GLY A 75 0.29 14.47 13.18
CA GLY A 75 1.06 15.12 14.24
C GLY A 75 2.45 15.63 13.83
N GLY A 76 2.86 15.41 12.57
CA GLY A 76 4.09 15.99 12.00
C GLY A 76 5.37 15.56 12.72
N LEU A 77 6.30 16.51 12.88
CA LEU A 77 7.60 16.25 13.53
C LEU A 77 7.45 15.82 15.00
N GLU A 78 6.51 16.45 15.71
CA GLU A 78 6.30 16.18 17.14
C GLU A 78 5.91 14.71 17.37
N ALA A 79 5.04 14.15 16.53
CA ALA A 79 4.67 12.73 16.61
C ALA A 79 5.86 11.80 16.33
N LEU A 80 6.69 12.14 15.34
CA LEU A 80 7.88 11.35 15.01
C LEU A 80 8.97 11.37 16.11
N GLU A 81 9.00 12.41 16.94
CA GLU A 81 10.00 12.58 18.00
C GLU A 81 9.55 11.98 19.34
N ASN A 82 8.24 12.02 19.63
CA ASN A 82 7.72 11.76 20.97
C ASN A 82 6.81 10.52 21.07
N SER A 83 6.39 9.92 19.94
CA SER A 83 5.53 8.74 19.94
C SER A 83 6.32 7.48 19.62
N ASP A 84 5.76 6.31 19.97
CA ASP A 84 6.25 5.05 19.42
C ASP A 84 6.04 5.07 17.90
N PRO A 85 7.06 4.76 17.10
CA PRO A 85 6.92 4.73 15.64
C PRO A 85 5.76 3.88 15.14
N LEU A 86 5.45 2.78 15.82
CA LEU A 86 4.35 1.87 15.45
C LEU A 86 2.95 2.46 15.72
N ASP A 87 2.86 3.51 16.53
CA ASP A 87 1.62 4.24 16.80
C ASP A 87 1.41 5.45 15.88
N VAL A 88 2.44 5.84 15.10
CA VAL A 88 2.35 6.96 14.17
C VAL A 88 1.51 6.57 12.96
N LEU A 89 0.46 7.35 12.70
CA LEU A 89 -0.37 7.20 11.50
C LEU A 89 0.10 8.16 10.40
N GLY A 90 -0.08 7.74 9.16
CA GLY A 90 0.11 8.58 7.97
C GLY A 90 -1.21 9.11 7.42
N TYR A 91 -1.19 10.30 6.81
CA TYR A 91 -2.32 10.78 6.00
C TYR A 91 -2.36 10.04 4.66
N GLN A 92 -2.66 8.75 4.73
CA GLN A 92 -2.88 7.87 3.59
C GLN A 92 -4.34 7.49 3.50
N TYR A 93 -4.82 7.24 2.30
CA TYR A 93 -6.21 6.91 2.05
C TYR A 93 -6.37 6.08 0.78
N ASP A 94 -7.25 5.09 0.85
CA ASP A 94 -7.67 4.28 -0.27
C ASP A 94 -9.17 4.43 -0.48
N ILE A 95 -9.59 4.45 -1.74
CA ILE A 95 -10.99 4.23 -2.08
C ILE A 95 -11.18 2.80 -2.52
N VAL A 96 -12.13 2.13 -1.87
CA VAL A 96 -12.44 0.72 -2.07
C VAL A 96 -13.87 0.60 -2.58
N CYS A 97 -14.08 -0.27 -3.57
CA CYS A 97 -15.41 -0.64 -4.06
C CYS A 97 -15.56 -2.15 -4.01
N ASN A 98 -16.62 -2.62 -3.36
CA ASN A 98 -16.94 -4.05 -3.23
C ASN A 98 -15.77 -4.91 -2.75
N GLY A 99 -14.94 -4.37 -1.84
CA GLY A 99 -13.75 -5.05 -1.32
C GLY A 99 -12.51 -4.97 -2.19
N ILE A 100 -12.58 -4.26 -3.32
CA ILE A 100 -11.45 -4.04 -4.23
C ILE A 100 -10.95 -2.61 -4.07
N GLU A 101 -9.67 -2.45 -3.74
CA GLU A 101 -8.98 -1.16 -3.77
C GLU A 101 -8.94 -0.62 -5.19
N LEU A 102 -9.63 0.49 -5.43
CA LEU A 102 -9.65 1.14 -6.73
C LEU A 102 -8.52 2.15 -6.90
N SER A 103 -8.16 2.79 -5.83
CA SER A 103 -7.15 3.84 -5.85
C SER A 103 -6.56 4.05 -4.48
N SER A 104 -5.27 4.31 -4.45
CA SER A 104 -4.51 4.67 -3.25
C SER A 104 -3.92 6.06 -3.38
N GLY A 105 -3.84 6.77 -2.27
CA GLY A 105 -3.33 8.13 -2.23
C GLY A 105 -2.77 8.54 -0.88
N ALA A 106 -2.19 9.74 -0.84
CA ALA A 106 -1.68 10.33 0.39
C ALA A 106 -1.61 11.86 0.30
N ILE A 107 -1.72 12.53 1.45
CA ILE A 107 -1.17 13.87 1.63
C ILE A 107 0.34 13.72 1.74
N ARG A 108 1.07 14.45 0.90
CA ARG A 108 2.51 14.28 0.78
C ARG A 108 3.29 15.03 1.86
N ASN A 109 4.35 14.38 2.32
CA ASN A 109 5.33 15.03 3.18
C ASN A 109 6.19 15.96 2.31
N HIS A 110 5.91 17.26 2.42
CA HIS A 110 6.58 18.32 1.66
C HIS A 110 7.56 19.13 2.50
N ILE A 111 7.79 18.72 3.77
CA ILE A 111 8.66 19.38 4.71
C ILE A 111 9.95 18.57 4.86
N PRO A 112 11.11 19.09 4.41
CA PRO A 112 12.38 18.36 4.43
C PRO A 112 12.77 17.82 5.79
N GLU A 113 12.56 18.58 6.86
CA GLU A 113 12.90 18.18 8.23
C GLU A 113 12.10 16.93 8.66
N ILE A 114 10.78 16.94 8.44
CA ILE A 114 9.90 15.80 8.73
C ILE A 114 10.30 14.58 7.88
N MET A 115 10.69 14.81 6.62
CA MET A 115 11.11 13.71 5.73
C MET A 115 12.40 13.07 6.23
N TYR A 116 13.41 13.84 6.57
CA TYR A 116 14.65 13.27 7.13
C TYR A 116 14.40 12.49 8.41
N LYS A 117 13.55 13.01 9.30
CA LYS A 117 13.21 12.33 10.55
C LYS A 117 12.46 11.03 10.30
N ALA A 118 11.50 11.05 9.37
CA ALA A 118 10.76 9.84 8.99
C ALA A 118 11.68 8.73 8.46
N PHE A 119 12.61 9.06 7.58
CA PHE A 119 13.58 8.09 7.06
C PHE A 119 14.61 7.63 8.09
N GLU A 120 15.00 8.50 9.03
CA GLU A 120 15.89 8.15 10.15
C GLU A 120 15.31 7.03 11.01
N ILE A 121 14.02 7.07 11.31
CA ILE A 121 13.31 6.03 12.07
C ILE A 121 13.38 4.67 11.37
N SER A 122 13.30 4.64 10.04
CA SER A 122 13.50 3.41 9.24
C SER A 122 14.97 3.05 9.01
N GLY A 123 15.91 3.72 9.70
CA GLY A 123 17.33 3.41 9.66
C GLY A 123 18.12 3.98 8.48
N TYR A 124 17.55 4.90 7.70
CA TYR A 124 18.27 5.57 6.62
C TYR A 124 19.07 6.76 7.13
N ALA A 125 20.38 6.78 6.84
CA ALA A 125 21.20 7.95 7.14
C ALA A 125 20.79 9.14 6.24
N LYS A 126 20.88 10.37 6.78
CA LYS A 126 20.56 11.61 6.04
C LYS A 126 21.24 11.70 4.68
N LYS A 127 22.50 11.25 4.59
CA LYS A 127 23.25 11.23 3.33
C LYS A 127 22.61 10.30 2.30
N GLN A 128 22.15 9.11 2.70
CA GLN A 128 21.49 8.16 1.79
C GLN A 128 20.18 8.73 1.23
N VAL A 129 19.42 9.42 2.09
CA VAL A 129 18.19 10.12 1.68
C VAL A 129 18.51 11.24 0.70
N GLN A 130 19.54 12.03 0.98
CA GLN A 130 19.98 13.10 0.08
C GLN A 130 20.49 12.58 -1.25
N ASP A 131 21.27 11.49 -1.26
CA ASP A 131 21.80 10.89 -2.48
C ASP A 131 20.68 10.33 -3.39
N LYS A 132 19.62 9.76 -2.77
CA LYS A 132 18.48 9.18 -3.50
C LYS A 132 17.41 10.20 -3.92
N PHE A 133 17.09 11.15 -3.04
CA PHE A 133 15.93 12.04 -3.17
C PHE A 133 16.31 13.53 -3.13
N GLY A 134 17.59 13.84 -3.25
CA GLY A 134 18.11 15.21 -3.09
C GLY A 134 17.48 16.24 -4.02
N GLY A 135 17.16 15.87 -5.26
CA GLY A 135 16.48 16.77 -6.19
C GLY A 135 15.12 17.22 -5.68
N MET A 136 14.32 16.27 -5.17
CA MET A 136 13.00 16.53 -4.59
C MET A 136 13.11 17.35 -3.28
N ILE A 137 14.01 16.95 -2.39
CA ILE A 137 14.20 17.64 -1.12
C ILE A 137 14.69 19.08 -1.33
N ASN A 138 15.61 19.29 -2.28
CA ASN A 138 16.05 20.62 -2.65
C ASN A 138 14.90 21.48 -3.18
N ALA A 139 14.04 20.93 -4.03
CA ALA A 139 12.85 21.62 -4.51
C ALA A 139 11.92 22.02 -3.34
N PHE A 140 11.74 21.14 -2.36
CA PHE A 140 10.91 21.42 -1.18
C PHE A 140 11.47 22.56 -0.33
N SER A 141 12.79 22.78 -0.32
CA SER A 141 13.42 23.87 0.41
C SER A 141 13.05 25.26 -0.12
N TYR A 142 12.46 25.36 -1.31
CA TYR A 142 11.97 26.62 -1.88
C TYR A 142 10.50 26.91 -1.57
N GLY A 143 9.85 26.14 -0.70
CA GLY A 143 8.50 26.42 -0.23
C GLY A 143 7.41 25.76 -1.07
N VAL A 144 7.46 24.47 -1.21
CA VAL A 144 6.40 23.69 -1.86
C VAL A 144 5.10 23.78 -1.06
N PRO A 145 3.94 24.04 -1.69
CA PRO A 145 2.67 24.07 -0.98
C PRO A 145 2.27 22.66 -0.50
N PRO A 146 1.43 22.56 0.54
CA PRO A 146 0.79 21.31 0.90
C PRO A 146 0.09 20.71 -0.33
N HIS A 147 0.32 19.43 -0.57
CA HIS A 147 -0.24 18.73 -1.73
C HIS A 147 -0.52 17.27 -1.41
N GLY A 148 -1.35 16.66 -2.21
CA GLY A 148 -1.69 15.26 -2.15
C GLY A 148 -2.08 14.75 -3.52
N GLY A 149 -2.33 13.47 -3.60
CA GLY A 149 -2.76 12.86 -4.84
C GLY A 149 -3.31 11.46 -4.61
N ILE A 150 -4.00 10.96 -5.64
CA ILE A 150 -4.55 9.62 -5.66
C ILE A 150 -4.32 9.03 -7.05
N ALA A 151 -4.03 7.73 -7.13
CA ALA A 151 -3.72 7.03 -8.37
C ALA A 151 -4.79 5.96 -8.67
N PRO A 152 -5.80 6.27 -9.50
CA PRO A 152 -6.84 5.31 -9.86
C PRO A 152 -6.31 4.15 -10.69
N GLY A 153 -6.62 2.93 -10.26
CA GLY A 153 -6.34 1.70 -11.01
C GLY A 153 -7.38 1.47 -12.10
N ILE A 154 -7.14 1.96 -13.30
CA ILE A 154 -8.10 1.88 -14.41
C ILE A 154 -8.52 0.43 -14.72
N ASP A 155 -7.56 -0.49 -14.74
CA ASP A 155 -7.86 -1.91 -14.99
C ASP A 155 -8.77 -2.50 -13.90
N ARG A 156 -8.61 -2.12 -12.64
CA ARG A 156 -9.51 -2.55 -11.55
C ARG A 156 -10.91 -1.98 -11.71
N ILE A 157 -11.03 -0.73 -12.14
CA ILE A 157 -12.33 -0.10 -12.44
C ILE A 157 -13.01 -0.83 -13.60
N VAL A 158 -12.28 -1.10 -14.69
CA VAL A 158 -12.80 -1.84 -15.85
C VAL A 158 -13.23 -3.26 -15.45
N MET A 159 -12.43 -3.94 -14.63
CA MET A 159 -12.74 -5.28 -14.11
C MET A 159 -14.08 -5.28 -13.36
N LEU A 160 -14.31 -4.29 -12.48
CA LEU A 160 -15.58 -4.16 -11.76
C LEU A 160 -16.77 -3.86 -12.69
N LEU A 161 -16.58 -2.97 -13.66
CA LEU A 161 -17.62 -2.63 -14.64
C LEU A 161 -17.97 -3.81 -15.55
N ALA A 162 -16.98 -4.61 -15.91
CA ALA A 162 -17.16 -5.82 -16.71
C ALA A 162 -17.66 -7.03 -15.88
N GLN A 163 -17.80 -6.87 -14.56
CA GLN A 163 -18.17 -7.93 -13.61
C GLN A 163 -17.22 -9.14 -13.65
N GLU A 164 -15.96 -8.89 -13.99
CA GLU A 164 -14.93 -9.92 -14.03
C GLU A 164 -14.30 -10.13 -12.65
N LYS A 165 -13.89 -11.36 -12.36
CA LYS A 165 -13.28 -11.73 -11.07
C LYS A 165 -11.75 -11.63 -11.07
N ASN A 166 -11.15 -11.57 -12.24
CA ASN A 166 -9.71 -11.56 -12.42
C ASN A 166 -9.30 -10.40 -13.33
N ILE A 167 -8.38 -9.59 -12.88
CA ILE A 167 -7.87 -8.43 -13.63
C ILE A 167 -7.25 -8.83 -14.99
N ARG A 168 -6.77 -10.07 -15.13
CA ARG A 168 -6.23 -10.56 -16.40
C ARG A 168 -7.27 -10.66 -17.51
N GLU A 169 -8.55 -10.73 -17.18
CA GLU A 169 -9.65 -10.78 -18.16
C GLU A 169 -9.88 -9.43 -18.87
N VAL A 170 -9.38 -8.34 -18.29
CA VAL A 170 -9.54 -6.98 -18.84
C VAL A 170 -8.23 -6.37 -19.35
N ILE A 171 -7.12 -7.09 -19.23
CA ILE A 171 -5.80 -6.69 -19.75
C ILE A 171 -5.58 -7.42 -21.08
N LEU A 172 -5.28 -6.65 -22.15
CA LEU A 172 -5.15 -7.18 -23.50
C LEU A 172 -3.99 -8.20 -23.63
N PHE A 173 -2.86 -7.93 -22.96
CA PHE A 173 -1.67 -8.79 -22.94
C PHE A 173 -1.26 -9.07 -21.49
N PRO A 174 -2.00 -9.95 -20.77
CA PRO A 174 -1.71 -10.20 -19.36
C PRO A 174 -0.44 -11.03 -19.20
N MET A 175 0.41 -10.63 -18.25
CA MET A 175 1.56 -11.44 -17.86
C MET A 175 1.13 -12.59 -16.95
N ASN A 176 1.88 -13.70 -17.03
CA ASN A 176 1.75 -14.81 -16.10
C ASN A 176 2.44 -14.49 -14.74
N GLN A 177 2.42 -15.47 -13.82
CA GLN A 177 3.03 -15.32 -12.49
C GLN A 177 4.57 -15.18 -12.53
N GLN A 178 5.21 -15.59 -13.61
CA GLN A 178 6.64 -15.44 -13.85
C GLN A 178 7.00 -14.15 -14.56
N ALA A 179 6.06 -13.20 -14.64
CA ALA A 179 6.21 -11.92 -15.36
C ALA A 179 6.54 -12.11 -16.86
N GLN A 180 5.97 -13.13 -17.48
CA GLN A 180 6.13 -13.41 -18.91
C GLN A 180 4.84 -13.07 -19.66
N ASP A 181 4.97 -12.38 -20.78
CA ASP A 181 3.93 -12.25 -21.80
C ASP A 181 4.15 -13.37 -22.83
N LEU A 182 3.30 -14.38 -22.77
CA LEU A 182 3.41 -15.56 -23.64
C LEU A 182 3.01 -15.27 -25.09
N MET A 183 2.26 -14.20 -25.34
CA MET A 183 1.84 -13.82 -26.68
C MET A 183 2.94 -13.03 -27.40
N MET A 184 3.58 -12.12 -26.67
CA MET A 184 4.67 -11.29 -27.20
C MET A 184 6.05 -11.95 -27.03
N LEU A 185 6.10 -13.11 -26.35
CA LEU A 185 7.33 -13.83 -25.99
C LEU A 185 8.31 -12.96 -25.20
N ALA A 186 7.78 -12.16 -24.27
CA ALA A 186 8.57 -11.29 -23.42
C ALA A 186 8.67 -11.86 -21.97
N PRO A 187 9.78 -11.67 -21.25
CA PRO A 187 11.02 -11.03 -21.70
C PRO A 187 11.80 -11.89 -22.72
N ALA A 188 12.48 -11.24 -23.63
CA ALA A 188 13.38 -11.87 -24.58
C ALA A 188 14.82 -11.40 -24.36
N GLU A 189 15.79 -12.21 -24.75
CA GLU A 189 17.19 -11.82 -24.72
C GLU A 189 17.44 -10.68 -25.71
N VAL A 190 18.31 -9.76 -25.33
CA VAL A 190 18.74 -8.64 -26.17
C VAL A 190 20.13 -8.97 -26.71
N ASP A 191 20.37 -8.71 -27.96
CA ASP A 191 21.67 -8.98 -28.59
C ASP A 191 22.78 -8.07 -28.04
N ASP A 192 24.00 -8.58 -28.04
CA ASP A 192 25.17 -7.90 -27.46
C ASP A 192 25.43 -6.54 -28.13
N LYS A 193 25.14 -6.39 -29.42
CA LYS A 193 25.32 -5.13 -30.13
C LYS A 193 24.42 -4.04 -29.56
N THR A 194 23.14 -4.37 -29.28
CA THR A 194 22.20 -3.44 -28.69
C THR A 194 22.62 -3.09 -27.25
N LEU A 195 23.12 -4.07 -26.48
CA LEU A 195 23.61 -3.83 -25.12
C LEU A 195 24.85 -2.89 -25.15
N ASP A 196 25.77 -3.09 -26.09
CA ASP A 196 26.96 -2.23 -26.25
C ASP A 196 26.58 -0.79 -26.67
N GLU A 197 25.64 -0.64 -27.60
CA GLU A 197 25.10 0.68 -28.00
C GLU A 197 24.47 1.44 -26.83
N LEU A 198 23.83 0.75 -25.93
CA LEU A 198 23.21 1.32 -24.75
C LEU A 198 24.17 1.43 -23.55
N SER A 199 25.41 1.02 -23.67
CA SER A 199 26.41 0.93 -22.59
C SER A 199 25.93 0.09 -21.40
N LEU A 200 25.14 -0.94 -21.67
CA LEU A 200 24.71 -1.94 -20.73
C LEU A 200 25.61 -3.17 -20.82
N LYS A 201 26.11 -3.64 -19.68
CA LYS A 201 26.95 -4.84 -19.55
C LYS A 201 26.41 -5.77 -18.50
#